data_72b02019dd24972226c11a578ea14872
#
_entry.id   72b02019dd24972226c11a578ea14872
#
_cell.length_a   1.000
_cell.length_b   1.000
_cell.length_c   1.000
_cell.angle_alpha   90.00
_cell.angle_beta   90.00
_cell.angle_gamma   90.00
#
_symmetry.space_group_name_H-M   'P 1'
#
loop_
_entity.id
_entity.type
_entity.pdbx_description
1 polymer ?
#
loop_
_entity_poly.entity_id
_entity_poly.type
_entity_poly.pdbx_seq_one_letter_code
_entity_poly.pdbx_strand_id
1 'polypeptide(L)'
;WHAEGRITADGYAVWMAIPFRSLRFSSANVQTWGIGLARFVPAINESSYWPYYTSRISGFATQLGTTEGLEKVSAGRNLTITPYVFGERAQYLNTPSYTSPDFKSQTELRAGADIKAIIHDSYTLDVTLNPDFSQVESEDPQITINQRFEVYFPELRPFFLENAAYFLTPDNLFFSRTIQDPEFGARLTGRDGPWQIGFLGIDDRYPGNTLPSSSPNYGQHAANGVIRVQRDIGEESNIGIMATAYDFGAHHEYVGSLDARIRFSDNLVLTGQAVHSDTSIPGLPHVSGADYLAALEYSSLHFEETTHYLDRSPNFQTTLGFIPRVNIRQVDQDLAYHFLPAGDLVKSWGPTMELIEDWDHTEKIQDRIITPGVALELTGQTFLTAQNTQSIEVYQNIAFRKHLTDFSVNTDISKHFGIASDFNFGRVVNYYPAAGLQPFSGNGQNGSFKFIVRPSSRFRFEQTYLLSHLTSAVNGTPIFSNHILRSTVRYQFTKQFSLRIIGEYDAVLPNPSLVNLTNSKIFTSNVLFTYLLSPGTALYAGYTDQRQNLALLQAMTQGMPPSLAIINDPSTLTDRQIFLKISYAFHR
;
A
#
# COMPACT_ATOMS: atom_id res chain seq x y z
N TRP A 1 13.85 19.51 12.64
CA TRP A 1 13.54 20.90 12.31
C TRP A 1 12.62 21.53 13.36
N HIS A 2 12.65 22.84 13.50
CA HIS A 2 11.84 23.58 14.47
C HIS A 2 10.98 24.60 13.72
N ALA A 3 9.71 24.75 14.13
CA ALA A 3 8.81 25.72 13.54
C ALA A 3 8.00 26.42 14.62
N GLU A 4 7.81 27.73 14.46
CA GLU A 4 6.94 28.55 15.28
C GLU A 4 6.01 29.36 14.40
N GLY A 5 4.78 29.56 14.87
CA GLY A 5 3.78 30.36 14.19
C GLY A 5 3.12 31.33 15.17
N ARG A 6 2.83 32.55 14.73
CA ARG A 6 2.05 33.53 15.50
C ARG A 6 1.03 34.24 14.61
N ILE A 7 -0.08 34.60 15.21
CA ILE A 7 -1.08 35.46 14.56
C ILE A 7 -0.58 36.92 14.68
N THR A 8 -0.68 37.65 13.59
CA THR A 8 -0.35 39.09 13.49
C THR A 8 -1.62 39.91 13.23
N ALA A 9 -1.53 41.21 13.24
CA ALA A 9 -2.69 42.09 12.96
C ALA A 9 -3.24 41.88 11.55
N ASP A 10 -2.38 41.53 10.59
CA ASP A 10 -2.70 41.41 9.15
C ASP A 10 -2.72 39.95 8.65
N GLY A 11 -2.61 38.96 9.55
CA GLY A 11 -2.59 37.56 9.16
C GLY A 11 -1.85 36.66 10.14
N TYR A 12 -0.83 35.95 9.65
CA TYR A 12 0.04 35.13 10.48
C TYR A 12 1.47 35.11 9.93
N ALA A 13 2.43 34.87 10.81
CA ALA A 13 3.82 34.64 10.47
C ALA A 13 4.24 33.24 10.88
N VAL A 14 4.99 32.55 10.04
CA VAL A 14 5.59 31.25 10.33
C VAL A 14 7.09 31.36 10.16
N TRP A 15 7.82 30.86 11.13
CA TRP A 15 9.27 30.73 11.10
C TRP A 15 9.65 29.26 11.17
N MET A 16 10.60 28.84 10.33
CA MET A 16 11.07 27.45 10.29
C MET A 16 12.60 27.43 10.28
N ALA A 17 13.18 26.62 11.16
CA ALA A 17 14.60 26.27 11.15
C ALA A 17 14.75 24.81 10.73
N ILE A 18 15.30 24.58 9.55
CA ILE A 18 15.55 23.27 8.99
C ILE A 18 17.06 23.03 9.00
N PRO A 19 17.61 22.21 9.92
CA PRO A 19 19.04 21.92 9.93
C PRO A 19 19.47 21.23 8.64
N PHE A 20 20.61 21.61 8.07
CA PHE A 20 21.13 20.97 6.85
C PHE A 20 21.30 19.47 6.97
N ARG A 21 21.59 18.96 8.16
CA ARG A 21 21.63 17.51 8.45
C ARG A 21 20.30 16.76 8.21
N SER A 22 19.19 17.49 8.12
CA SER A 22 17.88 16.92 7.82
C SER A 22 17.57 16.89 6.33
N LEU A 23 18.45 17.44 5.51
CA LEU A 23 18.31 17.56 4.06
C LEU A 23 19.39 16.76 3.34
N ARG A 24 19.12 16.38 2.11
CA ARG A 24 20.06 15.71 1.22
C ARG A 24 20.31 16.61 0.03
N PHE A 25 21.58 16.83 -0.27
CA PHE A 25 21.98 17.67 -1.35
C PHE A 25 23.36 17.22 -1.88
N SER A 26 23.73 17.67 -3.06
CA SER A 26 25.02 17.35 -3.65
C SER A 26 26.18 17.96 -2.83
N SER A 27 27.37 17.39 -2.93
CA SER A 27 28.58 17.91 -2.28
C SER A 27 29.17 19.16 -2.99
N ALA A 28 28.44 19.77 -3.93
CA ALA A 28 28.87 20.97 -4.64
C ALA A 28 29.07 22.15 -3.67
N ASN A 29 30.14 22.93 -3.86
CA ASN A 29 30.44 24.09 -3.02
C ASN A 29 29.40 25.21 -3.11
N VAL A 30 28.78 25.35 -4.29
CA VAL A 30 27.67 26.29 -4.54
C VAL A 30 26.44 25.45 -4.83
N GLN A 31 25.38 25.69 -4.07
CA GLN A 31 24.13 24.96 -4.14
C GLN A 31 23.06 25.81 -4.84
N THR A 32 22.29 25.17 -5.71
CA THR A 32 21.07 25.72 -6.28
C THR A 32 19.92 24.81 -5.90
N TRP A 33 18.94 25.32 -5.14
CA TRP A 33 17.84 24.52 -4.65
C TRP A 33 16.50 24.99 -5.21
N GLY A 34 15.60 24.06 -5.47
CA GLY A 34 14.21 24.35 -5.71
C GLY A 34 13.47 24.63 -4.41
N ILE A 35 12.66 25.69 -4.38
CA ILE A 35 11.80 26.02 -3.25
C ILE A 35 10.36 26.21 -3.71
N GLY A 36 9.43 25.55 -3.02
CA GLY A 36 8.00 25.76 -3.16
C GLY A 36 7.36 26.04 -1.80
N LEU A 37 6.49 27.02 -1.74
CA LEU A 37 5.72 27.34 -0.55
C LEU A 37 4.24 27.05 -0.84
N ALA A 38 3.60 26.28 0.01
CA ALA A 38 2.18 25.98 -0.07
C ALA A 38 1.47 26.47 1.19
N ARG A 39 0.29 27.05 1.02
CA ARG A 39 -0.59 27.45 2.10
C ARG A 39 -1.97 26.86 1.89
N PHE A 40 -2.44 26.15 2.89
CA PHE A 40 -3.81 25.67 2.96
C PHE A 40 -4.63 26.54 3.91
N VAL A 41 -5.78 27.05 3.46
CA VAL A 41 -6.70 27.88 4.23
C VAL A 41 -7.97 27.07 4.50
N PRO A 42 -8.09 26.36 5.65
CA PRO A 42 -9.23 25.46 5.91
C PRO A 42 -10.59 26.16 5.95
N ALA A 43 -10.61 27.45 6.30
CA ALA A 43 -11.85 28.22 6.41
C ALA A 43 -12.60 28.37 5.09
N ILE A 44 -11.86 28.40 3.98
CA ILE A 44 -12.41 28.54 2.61
C ILE A 44 -12.00 27.35 1.74
N ASN A 45 -11.35 26.35 2.32
CA ASN A 45 -10.85 25.15 1.66
C ASN A 45 -10.02 25.47 0.40
N GLU A 46 -9.09 26.42 0.54
CA GLU A 46 -8.22 26.91 -0.54
C GLU A 46 -6.78 26.52 -0.30
N SER A 47 -6.12 26.08 -1.36
CA SER A 47 -4.66 25.87 -1.39
C SER A 47 -4.02 26.92 -2.30
N SER A 48 -3.01 27.60 -1.79
CA SER A 48 -2.22 28.58 -2.55
C SER A 48 -0.77 28.14 -2.64
N TYR A 49 -0.15 28.32 -3.80
CA TYR A 49 1.23 27.89 -4.06
C TYR A 49 2.09 29.07 -4.53
N TRP A 50 3.33 29.09 -4.09
CA TRP A 50 4.37 29.97 -4.62
C TRP A 50 5.65 29.15 -4.85
N PRO A 51 6.26 29.22 -6.05
CA PRO A 51 5.76 29.87 -7.29
C PRO A 51 4.42 29.30 -7.76
N TYR A 52 3.83 29.94 -8.77
CA TYR A 52 2.62 29.43 -9.41
C TYR A 52 2.87 28.00 -9.92
N TYR A 53 2.00 27.10 -9.50
CA TYR A 53 2.00 25.71 -9.91
C TYR A 53 0.80 25.43 -10.82
N THR A 54 1.03 24.65 -11.87
CA THR A 54 -0.06 24.22 -12.76
C THR A 54 0.09 22.74 -13.12
N SER A 55 -1.03 22.02 -13.13
CA SER A 55 -1.09 20.64 -13.63
C SER A 55 -0.91 20.52 -15.14
N ARG A 56 -0.86 21.65 -15.87
CA ARG A 56 -0.59 21.68 -17.31
C ARG A 56 0.83 21.30 -17.67
N ILE A 57 1.75 21.41 -16.73
CA ILE A 57 3.17 21.08 -16.90
C ILE A 57 3.43 19.84 -16.06
N SER A 58 3.89 18.76 -16.70
CA SER A 58 4.29 17.55 -16.00
C SER A 58 5.49 17.82 -15.09
N GLY A 59 5.44 17.31 -13.85
CA GLY A 59 6.52 17.47 -12.88
C GLY A 59 6.32 18.66 -11.93
N PHE A 60 6.18 18.35 -10.63
CA PHE A 60 6.09 19.38 -9.59
C PHE A 60 7.43 20.08 -9.35
N ALA A 61 8.53 19.33 -9.36
CA ALA A 61 9.85 19.83 -9.02
C ALA A 61 10.40 20.87 -10.01
N THR A 62 10.01 20.77 -11.29
CA THR A 62 10.44 21.71 -12.35
C THR A 62 9.79 23.09 -12.25
N GLN A 63 8.67 23.17 -11.52
CA GLN A 63 7.93 24.41 -11.32
C GLN A 63 8.30 25.14 -10.01
N LEU A 64 9.28 24.64 -9.28
CA LEU A 64 9.77 25.28 -8.05
C LEU A 64 10.57 26.55 -8.36
N GLY A 65 10.53 27.52 -7.46
CA GLY A 65 11.40 28.69 -7.50
C GLY A 65 12.85 28.32 -7.18
N THR A 66 13.79 29.04 -7.72
CA THR A 66 15.21 28.81 -7.49
C THR A 66 15.71 29.60 -6.28
N THR A 67 16.44 28.93 -5.37
CA THR A 67 17.14 29.57 -4.25
C THR A 67 18.63 29.48 -4.50
N GLU A 68 19.30 30.60 -4.49
CA GLU A 68 20.74 30.76 -4.68
C GLU A 68 21.41 31.32 -3.40
N GLY A 69 22.73 31.32 -3.38
CA GLY A 69 23.52 31.91 -2.29
C GLY A 69 23.82 30.92 -1.15
N LEU A 70 23.50 29.63 -1.32
CA LEU A 70 23.90 28.58 -0.38
C LEU A 70 25.30 28.07 -0.77
N GLU A 71 26.31 28.52 -0.03
CA GLU A 71 27.70 28.14 -0.31
C GLU A 71 28.33 27.43 0.89
N LYS A 72 29.18 26.43 0.60
CA LYS A 72 29.96 25.69 1.61
C LYS A 72 29.08 25.06 2.71
N VAL A 73 27.85 24.68 2.35
CA VAL A 73 26.94 23.98 3.26
C VAL A 73 27.27 22.49 3.28
N SER A 74 27.20 21.89 4.46
CA SER A 74 27.40 20.44 4.64
C SER A 74 26.37 19.92 5.64
N ALA A 75 25.86 18.71 5.40
CA ALA A 75 25.05 17.99 6.39
C ALA A 75 25.88 17.52 7.59
N GLY A 76 27.20 17.52 7.46
CA GLY A 76 28.14 16.99 8.42
C GLY A 76 28.13 15.47 8.50
N ARG A 77 28.94 14.91 9.39
CA ARG A 77 28.89 13.47 9.72
C ARG A 77 27.68 13.26 10.63
N ASN A 78 26.58 12.79 10.07
CA ASN A 78 25.38 12.53 10.82
C ASN A 78 25.23 11.02 11.03
N LEU A 79 25.58 10.56 12.22
CA LEU A 79 25.36 9.20 12.67
C LEU A 79 24.23 9.20 13.71
N THR A 80 23.16 8.49 13.40
CA THR A 80 22.07 8.24 14.34
C THR A 80 22.05 6.75 14.65
N ILE A 81 22.07 6.41 15.93
CA ILE A 81 21.91 5.03 16.40
C ILE A 81 20.67 5.02 17.28
N THR A 82 19.71 4.17 16.93
CA THR A 82 18.42 4.06 17.61
C THR A 82 18.25 2.63 18.14
N PRO A 83 18.84 2.28 19.29
CA PRO A 83 18.51 1.04 19.98
C PRO A 83 17.08 1.04 20.45
N TYR A 84 16.47 -0.14 20.48
CA TYR A 84 15.15 -0.34 21.06
C TYR A 84 15.04 -1.68 21.78
N VAL A 85 14.08 -1.73 22.69
CA VAL A 85 13.64 -2.95 23.36
C VAL A 85 12.14 -3.05 23.18
N PHE A 86 11.71 -4.25 22.81
CA PHE A 86 10.33 -4.63 22.64
C PHE A 86 10.02 -5.82 23.54
N GLY A 87 8.97 -5.72 24.32
CA GLY A 87 8.46 -6.81 25.13
C GLY A 87 6.99 -7.07 24.81
N GLU A 88 6.65 -8.32 24.57
CA GLU A 88 5.31 -8.74 24.22
C GLU A 88 4.87 -9.94 25.06
N ARG A 89 3.58 -9.97 25.38
CA ARG A 89 2.89 -11.16 25.86
C ARG A 89 1.67 -11.39 24.99
N ALA A 90 1.70 -12.46 24.21
CA ALA A 90 0.60 -12.92 23.37
C ALA A 90 -0.05 -14.17 23.98
N GLN A 91 -1.36 -14.27 23.84
CA GLN A 91 -2.14 -15.46 24.09
C GLN A 91 -3.03 -15.73 22.89
N TYR A 92 -2.90 -16.88 22.27
CA TYR A 92 -3.64 -17.22 21.06
C TYR A 92 -4.23 -18.63 21.13
N LEU A 93 -5.36 -18.82 20.44
CA LEU A 93 -6.00 -20.10 20.26
C LEU A 93 -5.24 -20.90 19.20
N ASN A 94 -4.53 -21.92 19.64
CA ASN A 94 -3.80 -22.82 18.75
C ASN A 94 -4.75 -23.90 18.24
N THR A 95 -4.99 -23.88 16.94
CA THR A 95 -5.90 -24.83 16.27
C THR A 95 -5.18 -25.59 15.15
N PRO A 96 -4.15 -26.41 15.44
CA PRO A 96 -3.49 -27.19 14.40
C PRO A 96 -4.45 -28.20 13.73
N SER A 97 -5.50 -28.55 14.44
CA SER A 97 -6.72 -29.16 13.89
C SER A 97 -7.90 -28.71 14.74
N TYR A 98 -9.10 -28.56 14.15
CA TYR A 98 -10.34 -28.25 14.87
C TYR A 98 -10.71 -29.29 15.93
N THR A 99 -9.94 -30.38 16.03
CA THR A 99 -10.20 -31.51 16.94
C THR A 99 -9.43 -31.43 18.26
N SER A 100 -8.52 -30.46 18.42
CA SER A 100 -7.69 -30.34 19.63
C SER A 100 -7.28 -28.90 19.91
N PRO A 101 -8.22 -27.92 19.98
CA PRO A 101 -7.91 -26.54 20.25
C PRO A 101 -7.41 -26.35 21.67
N ASP A 102 -6.33 -25.61 21.84
CA ASP A 102 -5.81 -25.18 23.13
C ASP A 102 -5.35 -23.70 23.07
N PHE A 103 -5.27 -23.05 24.24
CA PHE A 103 -4.73 -21.70 24.34
C PHE A 103 -3.25 -21.77 24.68
N LYS A 104 -2.42 -21.14 23.84
CA LYS A 104 -0.99 -20.98 24.08
C LYS A 104 -0.68 -19.55 24.50
N SER A 105 0.28 -19.41 25.39
CA SER A 105 0.82 -18.13 25.78
C SER A 105 2.29 -18.07 25.38
N GLN A 106 2.67 -16.98 24.74
CA GLN A 106 4.05 -16.69 24.36
C GLN A 106 4.45 -15.37 24.99
N THR A 107 5.66 -15.31 25.51
CA THR A 107 6.27 -14.05 25.96
C THR A 107 7.53 -13.88 25.15
N GLU A 108 7.67 -12.73 24.54
CA GLU A 108 8.81 -12.37 23.73
C GLU A 108 9.48 -11.13 24.29
N LEU A 109 10.80 -11.16 24.35
CA LEU A 109 11.63 -9.99 24.63
C LEU A 109 12.63 -9.87 23.49
N ARG A 110 12.54 -8.80 22.74
CA ARG A 110 13.39 -8.54 21.58
C ARG A 110 14.16 -7.24 21.79
N ALA A 111 15.43 -7.24 21.44
CA ALA A 111 16.25 -6.04 21.37
C ALA A 111 16.82 -5.91 19.97
N GLY A 112 16.88 -4.70 19.48
CA GLY A 112 17.41 -4.40 18.16
C GLY A 112 17.94 -2.99 18.08
N ALA A 113 18.42 -2.60 16.92
CA ALA A 113 18.94 -1.27 16.68
C ALA A 113 18.83 -0.88 15.21
N ASP A 114 18.46 0.38 14.97
CA ASP A 114 18.56 1.01 13.68
C ASP A 114 19.75 1.98 13.68
N ILE A 115 20.56 1.93 12.63
CA ILE A 115 21.75 2.77 12.45
C ILE A 115 21.56 3.53 11.14
N LYS A 116 21.64 4.85 11.19
CA LYS A 116 21.61 5.70 10.01
C LYS A 116 22.87 6.55 9.96
N ALA A 117 23.56 6.50 8.84
CA ALA A 117 24.74 7.32 8.60
C ALA A 117 24.63 8.06 7.27
N ILE A 118 24.92 9.36 7.28
CA ILE A 118 25.08 10.15 6.06
C ILE A 118 26.54 10.12 5.63
N ILE A 119 26.77 9.71 4.38
CA ILE A 119 28.09 9.56 3.77
C ILE A 119 28.22 10.57 2.63
N HIS A 120 29.26 11.42 2.67
CA HIS A 120 29.52 12.46 1.66
C HIS A 120 28.32 13.35 1.35
N ASP A 121 27.50 13.71 2.37
CA ASP A 121 26.34 14.59 2.30
C ASP A 121 25.20 14.11 1.36
N SER A 122 25.44 13.15 0.48
CA SER A 122 24.53 12.70 -0.57
C SER A 122 24.06 11.25 -0.46
N TYR A 123 24.77 10.41 0.30
CA TYR A 123 24.39 9.02 0.50
C TYR A 123 23.91 8.76 1.93
N THR A 124 22.89 7.94 2.06
CA THR A 124 22.42 7.46 3.36
C THR A 124 22.58 5.95 3.43
N LEU A 125 23.31 5.50 4.43
CA LEU A 125 23.37 4.11 4.83
C LEU A 125 22.42 3.90 6.01
N ASP A 126 21.44 3.03 5.84
CA ASP A 126 20.55 2.56 6.88
C ASP A 126 20.83 1.09 7.14
N VAL A 127 21.07 0.72 8.39
CA VAL A 127 21.28 -0.67 8.81
C VAL A 127 20.29 -0.96 9.93
N THR A 128 19.59 -2.08 9.83
CA THR A 128 18.68 -2.56 10.87
C THR A 128 19.15 -3.92 11.38
N LEU A 129 19.13 -4.11 12.68
CA LEU A 129 19.51 -5.33 13.36
C LEU A 129 18.33 -5.82 14.20
N ASN A 130 17.88 -7.05 13.94
CA ASN A 130 16.74 -7.68 14.59
C ASN A 130 15.52 -6.75 14.64
N PRO A 131 15.07 -6.21 13.47
CA PRO A 131 14.05 -5.17 13.43
C PRO A 131 12.75 -5.65 14.05
N ASP A 132 12.13 -4.78 14.84
CA ASP A 132 10.79 -4.98 15.31
C ASP A 132 9.81 -4.30 14.37
N PHE A 133 9.13 -5.11 13.58
CA PHE A 133 8.03 -4.71 12.73
C PHE A 133 6.67 -4.95 13.39
N SER A 134 6.62 -5.14 14.71
CA SER A 134 5.36 -5.10 15.45
C SER A 134 4.63 -3.82 15.06
N GLN A 135 3.44 -3.99 14.53
CA GLN A 135 2.76 -2.93 13.79
C GLN A 135 2.30 -1.83 14.74
N VAL A 136 3.07 -0.77 14.79
CA VAL A 136 2.62 0.48 15.42
C VAL A 136 1.47 1.09 14.63
N GLU A 137 1.41 0.84 13.31
CA GLU A 137 0.32 1.26 12.44
C GLU A 137 -0.57 0.07 12.06
N SER A 138 -1.88 0.28 12.07
CA SER A 138 -2.88 -0.70 11.65
C SER A 138 -3.21 -0.48 10.18
N GLU A 139 -3.24 -1.56 9.42
CA GLU A 139 -3.65 -1.55 8.01
C GLU A 139 -5.10 -1.08 7.84
N ASP A 140 -5.40 -0.41 6.75
CA ASP A 140 -6.78 -0.09 6.40
C ASP A 140 -7.53 -1.38 6.03
N PRO A 141 -8.82 -1.50 6.41
CA PRO A 141 -9.60 -2.70 6.12
C PRO A 141 -9.82 -2.84 4.61
N GLN A 142 -9.79 -4.07 4.12
CA GLN A 142 -10.03 -4.41 2.73
C GLN A 142 -10.90 -5.67 2.61
N ILE A 143 -11.75 -5.72 1.58
CA ILE A 143 -12.49 -6.94 1.21
C ILE A 143 -11.51 -7.88 0.51
N THR A 144 -11.22 -9.01 1.13
CA THR A 144 -10.26 -10.02 0.62
C THR A 144 -10.94 -11.27 0.07
N ILE A 145 -12.25 -11.43 0.29
CA ILE A 145 -13.00 -12.58 -0.20
C ILE A 145 -13.47 -12.38 -1.63
N ASN A 146 -13.67 -13.48 -2.35
CA ASN A 146 -14.15 -13.51 -3.74
C ASN A 146 -13.33 -12.63 -4.70
N GLN A 147 -12.03 -12.51 -4.46
CA GLN A 147 -11.10 -11.79 -5.33
C GLN A 147 -10.49 -12.75 -6.36
N ARG A 148 -10.39 -12.28 -7.62
CA ARG A 148 -9.73 -13.04 -8.70
C ARG A 148 -8.22 -13.07 -8.53
N PHE A 149 -7.64 -11.96 -8.06
CA PHE A 149 -6.22 -11.74 -7.85
C PHE A 149 -5.92 -11.38 -6.41
N GLU A 150 -4.66 -11.48 -6.04
CA GLU A 150 -4.17 -11.07 -4.72
C GLU A 150 -4.44 -9.57 -4.48
N VAL A 151 -4.81 -9.25 -3.24
CA VAL A 151 -5.07 -7.88 -2.81
C VAL A 151 -3.76 -7.21 -2.41
N TYR A 152 -3.53 -6.02 -2.94
CA TYR A 152 -2.35 -5.22 -2.60
C TYR A 152 -2.51 -4.55 -1.24
N PHE A 153 -1.53 -4.73 -0.36
CA PHE A 153 -1.42 -4.04 0.92
C PHE A 153 -0.20 -3.10 0.89
N PRO A 154 -0.37 -1.79 1.16
CA PRO A 154 0.73 -0.85 1.15
C PRO A 154 1.75 -1.16 2.26
N GLU A 155 3.01 -0.80 2.05
CA GLU A 155 4.04 -0.91 3.08
C GLU A 155 3.81 0.12 4.19
N LEU A 156 3.95 -0.28 5.46
CA LEU A 156 3.78 0.59 6.63
C LEU A 156 5.04 0.65 7.51
N ARG A 157 6.01 -0.23 7.28
CA ARG A 157 7.23 -0.33 8.10
C ARG A 157 8.22 0.78 7.77
N PRO A 158 8.65 1.60 8.75
CA PRO A 158 9.47 2.79 8.50
C PRO A 158 10.78 2.50 7.75
N PHE A 159 11.44 1.37 8.02
CA PHE A 159 12.66 0.98 7.33
C PHE A 159 12.46 0.88 5.81
N PHE A 160 11.34 0.35 5.33
CA PHE A 160 11.08 0.21 3.90
C PHE A 160 10.47 1.47 3.28
N LEU A 161 9.69 2.25 4.04
CA LEU A 161 9.06 3.47 3.55
C LEU A 161 10.08 4.58 3.26
N GLU A 162 11.08 4.69 4.12
CA GLU A 162 12.09 5.73 3.94
C GLU A 162 12.91 5.43 2.68
N ASN A 163 12.99 6.42 1.78
CA ASN A 163 13.69 6.29 0.49
C ASN A 163 13.16 5.19 -0.45
N ALA A 164 11.93 4.71 -0.26
CA ALA A 164 11.30 3.72 -1.14
C ALA A 164 11.34 4.14 -2.62
N ALA A 165 11.24 5.44 -2.90
CA ALA A 165 11.27 5.98 -4.25
C ALA A 165 12.53 5.61 -5.05
N TYR A 166 13.64 5.30 -4.39
CA TYR A 166 14.87 4.84 -5.06
C TYR A 166 14.72 3.46 -5.70
N PHE A 167 13.74 2.67 -5.31
CA PHE A 167 13.52 1.29 -5.79
C PHE A 167 12.27 1.15 -6.67
N LEU A 168 11.62 2.27 -7.04
CA LEU A 168 10.47 2.24 -7.92
C LEU A 168 10.89 1.97 -9.36
N THR A 169 10.13 1.12 -10.03
CA THR A 169 10.18 0.82 -11.46
C THR A 169 8.78 0.94 -12.06
N PRO A 170 8.63 1.10 -13.39
CA PRO A 170 7.31 1.16 -14.02
C PRO A 170 6.40 -0.01 -13.66
N ASP A 171 6.91 -1.23 -13.69
CA ASP A 171 6.26 -2.39 -13.08
C ASP A 171 6.81 -2.67 -11.69
N ASN A 172 6.01 -3.25 -10.79
CA ASN A 172 6.37 -3.42 -9.38
C ASN A 172 7.30 -4.64 -9.17
N LEU A 173 8.59 -4.46 -9.47
CA LEU A 173 9.60 -5.52 -9.35
C LEU A 173 10.17 -5.68 -7.93
N PHE A 174 9.91 -4.72 -7.05
CA PHE A 174 10.27 -4.82 -5.65
C PHE A 174 9.11 -4.39 -4.74
N PHE A 175 8.57 -5.34 -4.02
CA PHE A 175 7.50 -5.17 -3.06
C PHE A 175 7.97 -5.64 -1.68
N SER A 176 8.35 -4.73 -0.83
CA SER A 176 9.01 -5.01 0.45
C SER A 176 8.21 -5.90 1.41
N ARG A 177 6.88 -5.98 1.26
CA ARG A 177 6.04 -6.86 2.10
C ARG A 177 6.24 -8.36 1.87
N THR A 178 6.91 -8.75 0.79
CA THR A 178 7.34 -10.14 0.60
C THR A 178 8.39 -10.57 1.63
N ILE A 179 9.12 -9.61 2.19
CA ILE A 179 10.09 -9.80 3.28
C ILE A 179 9.35 -9.62 4.61
N GLN A 180 9.18 -10.70 5.41
CA GLN A 180 8.24 -10.67 6.54
C GLN A 180 8.89 -10.62 7.92
N ASP A 181 9.97 -11.37 8.18
CA ASP A 181 10.66 -11.41 9.48
C ASP A 181 12.18 -11.29 9.31
N PRO A 182 12.71 -10.11 8.91
CA PRO A 182 14.14 -9.94 8.71
C PRO A 182 14.91 -10.02 10.02
N GLU A 183 16.08 -10.68 9.99
CA GLU A 183 17.04 -10.70 11.10
C GLU A 183 17.95 -9.48 11.06
N PHE A 184 18.42 -9.12 9.87
CA PHE A 184 19.18 -7.90 9.63
C PHE A 184 18.97 -7.41 8.21
N GLY A 185 19.20 -6.13 8.00
CA GLY A 185 19.16 -5.52 6.68
C GLY A 185 20.04 -4.30 6.57
N ALA A 186 20.52 -4.03 5.37
CA ALA A 186 21.27 -2.82 5.05
C ALA A 186 20.74 -2.20 3.76
N ARG A 187 20.58 -0.89 3.76
CA ARG A 187 20.16 -0.11 2.62
C ARG A 187 21.07 1.09 2.42
N LEU A 188 21.60 1.25 1.21
CA LEU A 188 22.33 2.44 0.78
C LEU A 188 21.52 3.14 -0.30
N THR A 189 21.19 4.41 -0.09
CA THR A 189 20.52 5.23 -1.08
C THR A 189 21.20 6.58 -1.20
N GLY A 190 21.26 7.13 -2.39
CA GLY A 190 21.85 8.46 -2.58
C GLY A 190 21.80 8.95 -4.01
N ARG A 191 22.18 10.22 -4.16
CA ARG A 191 22.26 10.89 -5.43
C ARG A 191 23.59 11.63 -5.56
N ASP A 192 24.28 11.43 -6.67
CA ASP A 192 25.50 12.16 -7.02
C ASP A 192 25.40 12.68 -8.46
N GLY A 193 25.27 13.99 -8.58
CA GLY A 193 24.95 14.64 -9.84
C GLY A 193 23.66 14.05 -10.47
N PRO A 194 23.73 13.55 -11.71
CA PRO A 194 22.59 12.96 -12.40
C PRO A 194 22.30 11.51 -11.98
N TRP A 195 23.16 10.89 -11.16
CA TRP A 195 23.03 9.49 -10.80
C TRP A 195 22.25 9.31 -9.48
N GLN A 196 21.30 8.40 -9.49
CA GLN A 196 20.60 7.91 -8.31
C GLN A 196 20.95 6.44 -8.12
N ILE A 197 21.29 6.05 -6.88
CA ILE A 197 21.72 4.71 -6.55
C ILE A 197 20.93 4.23 -5.34
N GLY A 198 20.34 3.04 -5.45
CA GLY A 198 19.71 2.28 -4.38
C GLY A 198 20.31 0.89 -4.30
N PHE A 199 20.71 0.47 -3.12
CA PHE A 199 21.08 -0.90 -2.79
C PHE A 199 20.33 -1.33 -1.54
N LEU A 200 19.81 -2.56 -1.52
CA LEU A 200 19.15 -3.18 -0.37
C LEU A 200 19.61 -4.63 -0.28
N GLY A 201 20.03 -5.05 0.90
CA GLY A 201 20.31 -6.44 1.22
C GLY A 201 19.67 -6.82 2.54
N ILE A 202 18.90 -7.92 2.58
CA ILE A 202 18.13 -8.34 3.75
C ILE A 202 18.17 -9.86 3.90
N ASP A 203 18.36 -10.30 5.13
CA ASP A 203 18.24 -11.67 5.59
C ASP A 203 16.86 -11.88 6.26
N ASP A 204 16.02 -12.77 5.71
CA ASP A 204 14.64 -13.01 6.15
C ASP A 204 14.45 -14.42 6.70
N ARG A 205 14.08 -14.54 7.96
CA ARG A 205 13.84 -15.81 8.67
C ARG A 205 12.49 -16.44 8.32
N TYR A 206 11.53 -15.64 7.82
CA TYR A 206 10.16 -16.09 7.66
C TYR A 206 10.00 -17.34 6.81
N PRO A 207 10.62 -17.47 5.61
CA PRO A 207 10.43 -18.64 4.76
C PRO A 207 10.80 -19.94 5.44
N GLY A 208 11.91 -19.98 6.17
CA GLY A 208 12.35 -21.19 6.89
C GLY A 208 11.51 -21.50 8.13
N ASN A 209 11.07 -20.47 8.85
CA ASN A 209 10.29 -20.63 10.08
C ASN A 209 8.86 -21.13 9.84
N THR A 210 8.34 -20.97 8.63
CA THR A 210 7.00 -21.45 8.25
C THR A 210 6.97 -22.90 7.80
N LEU A 211 8.13 -23.49 7.55
CA LEU A 211 8.25 -24.88 7.12
C LEU A 211 8.05 -25.86 8.29
N PRO A 212 7.57 -27.08 8.03
CA PRO A 212 7.60 -28.14 9.03
C PRO A 212 9.03 -28.46 9.48
N SER A 213 9.23 -28.83 10.75
CA SER A 213 10.56 -29.19 11.29
C SER A 213 11.24 -30.39 10.60
N SER A 214 10.49 -31.15 9.81
CA SER A 214 11.01 -32.22 8.97
C SER A 214 11.59 -31.75 7.62
N SER A 215 11.37 -30.48 7.25
CA SER A 215 11.90 -29.92 6.02
C SER A 215 13.42 -29.68 6.11
N PRO A 216 14.20 -29.99 5.07
CA PRO A 216 15.63 -29.68 5.05
C PRO A 216 15.94 -28.17 5.13
N ASN A 217 14.98 -27.33 4.77
CA ASN A 217 15.11 -25.87 4.81
C ASN A 217 14.46 -25.25 6.07
N TYR A 218 13.99 -26.06 7.04
CA TYR A 218 13.46 -25.54 8.30
C TYR A 218 14.50 -24.71 9.05
N GLY A 219 14.11 -23.50 9.44
CA GLY A 219 14.99 -22.56 10.13
C GLY A 219 16.09 -21.93 9.27
N GLN A 220 16.12 -22.19 7.96
CA GLN A 220 16.99 -21.45 7.04
C GLN A 220 16.41 -20.08 6.74
N HIS A 221 17.26 -19.14 6.38
CA HIS A 221 16.89 -17.77 6.03
C HIS A 221 16.93 -17.57 4.52
N ALA A 222 16.12 -16.66 4.02
CA ALA A 222 16.19 -16.20 2.64
C ALA A 222 17.09 -14.96 2.54
N ALA A 223 18.02 -14.97 1.61
CA ALA A 223 18.81 -13.81 1.26
C ALA A 223 18.10 -13.03 0.15
N ASN A 224 17.83 -11.74 0.40
CA ASN A 224 17.13 -10.84 -0.52
C ASN A 224 18.05 -9.69 -0.88
N GLY A 225 18.21 -9.42 -2.18
CA GLY A 225 19.04 -8.34 -2.70
C GLY A 225 18.31 -7.52 -3.74
N VAL A 226 18.48 -6.21 -3.69
CA VAL A 226 17.96 -5.27 -4.70
C VAL A 226 19.02 -4.23 -5.00
N ILE A 227 19.28 -3.99 -6.28
CA ILE A 227 20.11 -2.90 -6.76
C ILE A 227 19.35 -2.09 -7.80
N ARG A 228 19.37 -0.78 -7.67
CA ARG A 228 18.77 0.18 -8.60
C ARG A 228 19.79 1.26 -8.92
N VAL A 229 20.03 1.52 -10.20
CA VAL A 229 20.84 2.64 -10.66
C VAL A 229 20.03 3.37 -11.72
N GLN A 230 19.85 4.66 -11.55
CA GLN A 230 19.15 5.52 -12.49
C GLN A 230 20.02 6.73 -12.82
N ARG A 231 19.97 7.18 -14.07
CA ARG A 231 20.62 8.39 -14.52
C ARG A 231 19.60 9.34 -15.12
N ASP A 232 19.59 10.56 -14.63
CA ASP A 232 18.81 11.64 -15.22
C ASP A 232 19.45 12.13 -16.52
N ILE A 233 18.62 12.40 -17.52
CA ILE A 233 18.99 12.88 -18.85
C ILE A 233 18.18 14.16 -19.10
N GLY A 234 18.86 15.32 -19.12
CA GLY A 234 18.17 16.60 -19.17
C GLY A 234 17.37 16.87 -17.89
N GLU A 235 16.24 17.55 -18.01
CA GLU A 235 15.50 18.02 -16.82
C GLU A 235 14.51 16.99 -16.24
N GLU A 236 13.89 16.17 -17.10
CA GLU A 236 12.83 15.23 -16.64
C GLU A 236 12.84 13.86 -17.33
N SER A 237 13.89 13.55 -18.07
CA SER A 237 14.08 12.21 -18.63
C SER A 237 15.08 11.42 -17.80
N ASN A 238 14.93 10.11 -17.78
CA ASN A 238 15.89 9.25 -17.11
C ASN A 238 15.95 7.87 -17.77
N ILE A 239 17.03 7.15 -17.49
CA ILE A 239 17.21 5.75 -17.82
C ILE A 239 17.68 5.02 -16.56
N GLY A 240 17.19 3.82 -16.35
CA GLY A 240 17.48 3.06 -15.15
C GLY A 240 17.69 1.58 -15.40
N ILE A 241 18.43 0.95 -14.52
CA ILE A 241 18.57 -0.50 -14.43
C ILE A 241 18.20 -0.94 -13.03
N MET A 242 17.56 -2.09 -12.90
CA MET A 242 17.28 -2.74 -11.63
C MET A 242 17.63 -4.21 -11.70
N ALA A 243 18.14 -4.75 -10.61
CA ALA A 243 18.25 -6.19 -10.43
C ALA A 243 17.75 -6.58 -9.05
N THR A 244 17.01 -7.70 -8.97
CA THR A 244 16.61 -8.33 -7.72
C THR A 244 17.13 -9.76 -7.65
N ALA A 245 17.42 -10.23 -6.45
CA ALA A 245 17.88 -11.57 -6.17
C ALA A 245 17.17 -12.12 -4.93
N TYR A 246 16.61 -13.31 -5.06
CA TYR A 246 16.04 -14.07 -3.97
C TYR A 246 16.68 -15.45 -3.91
N ASP A 247 17.26 -15.80 -2.76
CA ASP A 247 17.93 -17.07 -2.53
C ASP A 247 17.43 -17.71 -1.24
N PHE A 248 16.79 -18.89 -1.33
CA PHE A 248 16.31 -19.66 -0.20
C PHE A 248 16.58 -21.16 -0.38
N GLY A 249 17.57 -21.69 0.32
CA GLY A 249 18.01 -23.07 0.13
C GLY A 249 18.53 -23.29 -1.30
N ALA A 250 17.84 -24.11 -2.07
CA ALA A 250 18.13 -24.35 -3.49
C ALA A 250 17.11 -23.67 -4.43
N HIS A 251 16.25 -22.81 -3.91
CA HIS A 251 15.41 -21.91 -4.71
C HIS A 251 16.16 -20.61 -4.95
N HIS A 252 16.45 -20.33 -6.22
CA HIS A 252 17.12 -19.12 -6.67
C HIS A 252 16.26 -18.40 -7.69
N GLU A 253 16.10 -17.09 -7.55
CA GLU A 253 15.40 -16.25 -8.50
C GLU A 253 16.13 -14.93 -8.69
N TYR A 254 16.37 -14.59 -9.96
CA TYR A 254 17.05 -13.36 -10.37
C TYR A 254 16.20 -12.62 -11.40
N VAL A 255 15.98 -11.34 -11.18
CA VAL A 255 15.25 -10.48 -12.11
C VAL A 255 16.14 -9.30 -12.50
N GLY A 256 16.26 -9.04 -13.79
CA GLY A 256 16.99 -7.90 -14.34
C GLY A 256 16.05 -7.01 -15.16
N SER A 257 16.17 -5.70 -15.02
CA SER A 257 15.31 -4.72 -15.69
C SER A 257 16.12 -3.56 -16.25
N LEU A 258 15.69 -3.09 -17.41
CA LEU A 258 16.09 -1.83 -18.02
C LEU A 258 14.81 -0.99 -18.22
N ASP A 259 14.81 0.27 -17.79
CA ASP A 259 13.69 1.17 -17.99
C ASP A 259 14.16 2.57 -18.40
N ALA A 260 13.24 3.31 -19.01
CA ALA A 260 13.47 4.70 -19.40
C ALA A 260 12.17 5.49 -19.30
N ARG A 261 12.27 6.74 -18.87
CA ARG A 261 11.21 7.75 -18.96
C ARG A 261 11.75 8.91 -19.79
N ILE A 262 11.10 9.16 -20.92
CA ILE A 262 11.54 10.18 -21.88
C ILE A 262 10.44 11.24 -22.01
N ARG A 263 10.75 12.46 -21.64
CA ARG A 263 9.89 13.61 -21.85
C ARG A 263 10.20 14.23 -23.21
N PHE A 264 9.25 14.14 -24.14
CA PHE A 264 9.37 14.74 -25.47
C PHE A 264 8.97 16.21 -25.50
N SER A 265 8.01 16.58 -24.65
CA SER A 265 7.52 17.96 -24.51
C SER A 265 6.91 18.16 -23.12
N ASP A 266 6.44 19.35 -22.81
CA ASP A 266 5.73 19.66 -21.56
C ASP A 266 4.48 18.79 -21.33
N ASN A 267 3.96 18.23 -22.41
CA ASN A 267 2.70 17.48 -22.38
C ASN A 267 2.86 16.01 -22.73
N LEU A 268 4.01 15.57 -23.28
CA LEU A 268 4.15 14.21 -23.80
C LEU A 268 5.33 13.49 -23.18
N VAL A 269 5.04 12.36 -22.55
CA VAL A 269 6.01 11.50 -21.87
C VAL A 269 5.85 10.06 -22.36
N LEU A 270 6.96 9.40 -22.63
CA LEU A 270 7.04 7.96 -22.90
C LEU A 270 7.80 7.28 -21.77
N THR A 271 7.22 6.26 -21.20
CA THR A 271 7.86 5.35 -20.24
C THR A 271 7.96 3.96 -20.86
N GLY A 272 9.11 3.32 -20.73
CA GLY A 272 9.32 1.97 -21.22
C GLY A 272 10.11 1.14 -20.22
N GLN A 273 9.85 -0.17 -20.21
CA GLN A 273 10.58 -1.14 -19.37
C GLN A 273 10.70 -2.48 -20.08
N ALA A 274 11.85 -3.11 -19.96
CA ALA A 274 12.10 -4.48 -20.36
C ALA A 274 12.70 -5.26 -19.18
N VAL A 275 12.10 -6.40 -18.87
CA VAL A 275 12.46 -7.22 -17.71
C VAL A 275 12.74 -8.64 -18.16
N HIS A 276 13.72 -9.28 -17.54
CA HIS A 276 13.99 -10.71 -17.66
C HIS A 276 14.05 -11.34 -16.28
N SER A 277 13.37 -12.47 -16.11
CA SER A 277 13.41 -13.29 -14.90
C SER A 277 14.01 -14.66 -15.18
N ASP A 278 14.74 -15.18 -14.21
CA ASP A 278 15.39 -16.49 -14.23
C ASP A 278 15.13 -17.18 -12.89
N THR A 279 14.45 -18.35 -12.92
CA THR A 279 13.97 -19.01 -11.71
C THR A 279 14.35 -20.48 -11.71
N SER A 280 14.97 -20.92 -10.62
CA SER A 280 15.32 -22.32 -10.35
C SER A 280 14.72 -22.75 -9.01
N ILE A 281 13.75 -23.67 -9.06
CA ILE A 281 13.10 -24.24 -7.88
C ILE A 281 13.43 -25.74 -7.82
N PRO A 282 13.84 -26.29 -6.65
CA PRO A 282 14.17 -27.70 -6.51
C PRO A 282 13.02 -28.62 -6.95
N GLY A 283 13.34 -29.57 -7.84
CA GLY A 283 12.37 -30.53 -8.36
C GLY A 283 11.46 -30.02 -9.48
N LEU A 284 11.61 -28.77 -9.88
CA LEU A 284 10.92 -28.20 -11.05
C LEU A 284 11.92 -27.88 -12.18
N PRO A 285 11.47 -27.86 -13.44
CA PRO A 285 12.29 -27.36 -14.53
C PRO A 285 12.71 -25.90 -14.27
N HIS A 286 13.95 -25.57 -14.64
CA HIS A 286 14.40 -24.20 -14.71
C HIS A 286 13.54 -23.42 -15.73
N VAL A 287 13.09 -22.23 -15.35
CA VAL A 287 12.24 -21.39 -16.19
C VAL A 287 12.82 -19.99 -16.30
N SER A 288 12.62 -19.38 -17.46
CA SER A 288 12.91 -17.97 -17.67
C SER A 288 11.73 -17.27 -18.31
N GLY A 289 11.53 -16.01 -17.98
CA GLY A 289 10.42 -15.19 -18.45
C GLY A 289 10.85 -13.80 -18.83
N ALA A 290 10.02 -13.13 -19.61
CA ALA A 290 10.21 -11.74 -19.99
C ALA A 290 8.93 -10.93 -19.72
N ASP A 291 9.12 -9.64 -19.46
CA ASP A 291 8.05 -8.66 -19.29
C ASP A 291 8.45 -7.35 -19.98
N TYR A 292 7.57 -6.82 -20.82
CA TYR A 292 7.76 -5.58 -21.55
C TYR A 292 6.59 -4.64 -21.28
N LEU A 293 6.89 -3.42 -20.91
CA LEU A 293 5.92 -2.36 -20.66
C LEU A 293 6.29 -1.12 -21.49
N ALA A 294 5.28 -0.50 -22.09
CA ALA A 294 5.40 0.83 -22.68
C ALA A 294 4.16 1.65 -22.29
N ALA A 295 4.37 2.89 -21.85
CA ALA A 295 3.30 3.82 -21.52
C ALA A 295 3.54 5.16 -22.21
N LEU A 296 2.53 5.64 -22.91
CA LEU A 296 2.50 6.99 -23.52
C LEU A 296 1.51 7.83 -22.72
N GLU A 297 1.98 8.94 -22.19
CA GLU A 297 1.17 9.86 -21.38
C GLU A 297 1.13 11.22 -22.09
N TYR A 298 -0.06 11.70 -22.39
CA TYR A 298 -0.31 13.06 -22.86
C TYR A 298 -1.20 13.79 -21.88
N SER A 299 -0.74 14.94 -21.37
CA SER A 299 -1.51 15.76 -20.43
C SER A 299 -1.50 17.22 -20.87
N SER A 300 -2.68 17.80 -21.02
CA SER A 300 -2.89 19.21 -21.34
C SER A 300 -3.95 19.83 -20.42
N LEU A 301 -4.29 21.10 -20.63
CA LEU A 301 -5.32 21.77 -19.83
C LEU A 301 -6.69 21.08 -19.89
N HIS A 302 -7.05 20.58 -21.07
CA HIS A 302 -8.38 20.07 -21.36
C HIS A 302 -8.44 18.59 -21.66
N PHE A 303 -7.32 17.97 -21.98
CA PHE A 303 -7.30 16.59 -22.43
C PHE A 303 -6.14 15.84 -21.81
N GLU A 304 -6.46 14.69 -21.23
CA GLU A 304 -5.52 13.72 -20.69
C GLU A 304 -5.73 12.40 -21.42
N GLU A 305 -4.62 11.77 -21.79
CA GLU A 305 -4.59 10.45 -22.39
C GLU A 305 -3.41 9.68 -21.83
N THR A 306 -3.66 8.44 -21.44
CA THR A 306 -2.61 7.49 -21.08
C THR A 306 -2.89 6.18 -21.80
N THR A 307 -1.91 5.70 -22.56
CA THR A 307 -1.97 4.38 -23.21
C THR A 307 -0.84 3.51 -22.67
N HIS A 308 -1.20 2.37 -22.09
CA HIS A 308 -0.26 1.34 -21.65
C HIS A 308 -0.29 0.13 -22.59
N TYR A 309 0.87 -0.41 -22.90
CA TYR A 309 1.05 -1.73 -23.49
C TYR A 309 1.88 -2.60 -22.57
N LEU A 310 1.42 -3.80 -22.30
CA LEU A 310 2.08 -4.80 -21.49
C LEU A 310 2.17 -6.12 -22.25
N ASP A 311 3.34 -6.77 -22.25
CA ASP A 311 3.54 -8.13 -22.76
C ASP A 311 4.33 -8.93 -21.73
N ARG A 312 3.66 -9.77 -20.94
CA ARG A 312 4.26 -10.57 -19.88
C ARG A 312 4.14 -12.05 -20.19
N SER A 313 5.29 -12.70 -20.34
CA SER A 313 5.36 -14.10 -20.74
C SER A 313 4.73 -15.06 -19.71
N PRO A 314 4.33 -16.28 -20.11
CA PRO A 314 3.75 -17.27 -19.20
C PRO A 314 4.69 -17.70 -18.06
N ASN A 315 5.99 -17.66 -18.31
CA ASN A 315 7.01 -18.15 -17.37
C ASN A 315 7.66 -17.02 -16.55
N PHE A 316 7.17 -15.78 -16.66
CA PHE A 316 7.68 -14.68 -15.87
C PHE A 316 7.38 -14.92 -14.38
N GLN A 317 8.38 -14.79 -13.52
CA GLN A 317 8.26 -14.97 -12.09
C GLN A 317 9.07 -13.91 -11.36
N THR A 318 8.57 -13.44 -10.22
CA THR A 318 9.28 -12.56 -9.30
C THR A 318 8.74 -12.70 -7.89
N THR A 319 9.56 -13.27 -6.99
CA THR A 319 9.23 -13.45 -5.57
C THR A 319 9.29 -12.12 -4.81
N LEU A 320 10.20 -11.22 -5.21
CA LEU A 320 10.35 -9.91 -4.56
C LEU A 320 9.44 -8.83 -5.15
N GLY A 321 8.76 -9.08 -6.27
CA GLY A 321 7.81 -8.16 -6.89
C GLY A 321 6.36 -8.42 -6.47
N PHE A 322 5.46 -7.57 -6.96
CA PHE A 322 4.01 -7.80 -6.87
C PHE A 322 3.42 -7.81 -8.28
N ILE A 323 3.30 -9.02 -8.83
CA ILE A 323 2.85 -9.29 -10.20
C ILE A 323 1.66 -10.26 -10.14
N PRO A 324 0.43 -9.76 -10.11
CA PRO A 324 -0.73 -10.61 -9.89
C PRO A 324 -1.10 -11.50 -11.06
N ARG A 325 -0.55 -11.26 -12.27
CA ARG A 325 -0.92 -12.02 -13.47
C ARG A 325 0.24 -12.12 -14.46
N VAL A 326 0.42 -13.31 -15.03
CA VAL A 326 1.35 -13.64 -16.12
C VAL A 326 0.59 -14.21 -17.31
N ASN A 327 1.28 -14.50 -18.42
CA ASN A 327 0.67 -14.97 -19.68
C ASN A 327 -0.37 -13.99 -20.22
N ILE A 328 0.02 -12.72 -20.32
CA ILE A 328 -0.89 -11.65 -20.71
C ILE A 328 -0.19 -10.68 -21.67
N ARG A 329 -0.92 -10.25 -22.68
CA ARG A 329 -0.70 -9.02 -23.44
C ARG A 329 -1.89 -8.11 -23.18
N GLN A 330 -1.63 -6.86 -22.91
CA GLN A 330 -2.66 -5.89 -22.57
C GLN A 330 -2.43 -4.59 -23.33
N VAL A 331 -3.52 -4.02 -23.81
CA VAL A 331 -3.61 -2.59 -24.14
C VAL A 331 -4.62 -1.98 -23.18
N ASP A 332 -4.20 -0.94 -22.50
CA ASP A 332 -5.01 -0.17 -21.57
C ASP A 332 -4.93 1.29 -21.97
N GLN A 333 -6.08 1.95 -22.12
CA GLN A 333 -6.18 3.33 -22.55
C GLN A 333 -7.16 4.10 -21.66
N ASP A 334 -6.65 5.14 -21.01
CA ASP A 334 -7.40 6.11 -20.23
C ASP A 334 -7.50 7.44 -20.98
N LEU A 335 -8.72 7.96 -21.10
CA LEU A 335 -9.03 9.23 -21.74
C LEU A 335 -9.87 10.09 -20.80
N ALA A 336 -9.53 11.36 -20.66
CA ALA A 336 -10.36 12.34 -19.96
C ALA A 336 -10.36 13.68 -20.68
N TYR A 337 -11.52 14.34 -20.67
CA TYR A 337 -11.65 15.70 -21.16
C TYR A 337 -12.22 16.60 -20.08
N HIS A 338 -11.61 17.78 -19.88
CA HIS A 338 -11.95 18.72 -18.83
C HIS A 338 -12.53 20.01 -19.39
N PHE A 339 -13.79 20.25 -19.12
CA PHE A 339 -14.42 21.56 -19.27
C PHE A 339 -14.14 22.38 -18.01
N LEU A 340 -13.64 23.60 -18.18
CA LEU A 340 -13.27 24.51 -17.10
C LEU A 340 -14.20 25.75 -17.15
N PRO A 341 -15.43 25.69 -16.63
CA PRO A 341 -16.36 26.80 -16.69
C PRO A 341 -15.87 27.97 -15.83
N ALA A 342 -16.16 29.18 -16.28
CA ALA A 342 -15.91 30.38 -15.49
C ALA A 342 -17.01 30.53 -14.42
N GLY A 343 -16.83 29.87 -13.28
CA GLY A 343 -17.81 29.88 -12.18
C GLY A 343 -17.18 29.52 -10.85
N ASP A 344 -17.86 29.86 -9.75
CA ASP A 344 -17.32 29.63 -8.42
C ASP A 344 -17.59 28.21 -7.91
N LEU A 345 -18.67 27.56 -8.35
CA LEU A 345 -19.10 26.26 -7.83
C LEU A 345 -18.43 25.09 -8.56
N VAL A 346 -18.46 25.09 -9.90
CA VAL A 346 -17.86 24.01 -10.71
C VAL A 346 -16.48 24.43 -11.14
N LYS A 347 -15.47 23.65 -10.76
CA LYS A 347 -14.06 23.89 -11.14
C LYS A 347 -13.69 23.17 -12.43
N SER A 348 -14.07 21.91 -12.53
CA SER A 348 -13.95 21.14 -13.76
C SER A 348 -15.05 20.09 -13.86
N TRP A 349 -15.41 19.69 -15.08
CA TRP A 349 -16.22 18.52 -15.33
C TRP A 349 -15.88 17.94 -16.71
N GLY A 350 -16.18 16.69 -16.94
CA GLY A 350 -16.04 16.16 -18.28
C GLY A 350 -16.16 14.64 -18.37
N PRO A 351 -16.23 14.11 -19.60
CA PRO A 351 -16.28 12.69 -19.85
C PRO A 351 -14.94 12.04 -19.56
N THR A 352 -15.01 10.79 -19.10
CA THR A 352 -13.88 9.87 -18.96
C THR A 352 -14.16 8.58 -19.73
N MET A 353 -13.12 7.89 -20.17
CA MET A 353 -13.23 6.60 -20.85
C MET A 353 -12.01 5.77 -20.52
N GLU A 354 -12.24 4.54 -20.05
CA GLU A 354 -11.21 3.51 -19.90
C GLU A 354 -11.51 2.38 -20.89
N LEU A 355 -10.48 1.92 -21.58
CA LEU A 355 -10.55 0.83 -22.53
C LEU A 355 -9.43 -0.16 -22.24
N ILE A 356 -9.76 -1.40 -21.85
CA ILE A 356 -8.79 -2.45 -21.61
C ILE A 356 -9.11 -3.64 -22.50
N GLU A 357 -8.10 -4.18 -23.18
CA GLU A 357 -8.18 -5.43 -23.89
C GLU A 357 -6.98 -6.31 -23.56
N ASP A 358 -7.27 -7.50 -23.02
CA ASP A 358 -6.30 -8.48 -22.60
C ASP A 358 -6.43 -9.74 -23.45
N TRP A 359 -5.31 -10.29 -23.89
CA TRP A 359 -5.24 -11.61 -24.51
C TRP A 359 -4.02 -12.39 -24.02
N ASP A 360 -4.11 -13.70 -24.05
CA ASP A 360 -2.99 -14.56 -23.71
C ASP A 360 -2.02 -14.75 -24.90
N HIS A 361 -0.89 -15.42 -24.67
CA HIS A 361 0.09 -15.70 -25.73
C HIS A 361 -0.37 -16.75 -26.75
N THR A 362 -1.59 -17.27 -26.62
CA THR A 362 -2.29 -18.06 -27.65
C THR A 362 -3.32 -17.25 -28.45
N GLU A 363 -3.28 -15.90 -28.29
CA GLU A 363 -4.15 -14.91 -28.94
C GLU A 363 -5.63 -15.01 -28.54
N LYS A 364 -5.93 -15.64 -27.41
CA LYS A 364 -7.30 -15.68 -26.87
C LYS A 364 -7.55 -14.48 -25.97
N ILE A 365 -8.65 -13.80 -26.25
CA ILE A 365 -9.12 -12.70 -25.38
C ILE A 365 -9.41 -13.27 -23.99
N GLN A 366 -8.83 -12.64 -22.99
CA GLN A 366 -9.02 -12.95 -21.59
C GLN A 366 -9.97 -11.95 -20.93
N ASP A 367 -9.76 -10.67 -21.16
CA ASP A 367 -10.61 -9.61 -20.65
C ASP A 367 -10.79 -8.52 -21.71
N ARG A 368 -11.97 -7.91 -21.73
CA ARG A 368 -12.26 -6.68 -22.47
C ARG A 368 -13.13 -5.80 -21.60
N ILE A 369 -12.72 -4.57 -21.36
CA ILE A 369 -13.38 -3.63 -20.47
C ILE A 369 -13.56 -2.31 -21.20
N ILE A 370 -14.75 -1.74 -21.09
CA ILE A 370 -15.09 -0.41 -21.59
C ILE A 370 -15.83 0.32 -20.47
N THR A 371 -15.26 1.43 -19.99
CA THR A 371 -15.78 2.17 -18.85
C THR A 371 -15.99 3.64 -19.23
N PRO A 372 -17.09 4.02 -19.90
CA PRO A 372 -17.48 5.42 -20.00
C PRO A 372 -17.87 5.99 -18.64
N GLY A 373 -17.50 7.24 -18.41
CA GLY A 373 -17.80 7.93 -17.17
C GLY A 373 -17.87 9.44 -17.32
N VAL A 374 -18.19 10.09 -16.21
CA VAL A 374 -18.16 11.54 -16.05
C VAL A 374 -17.52 11.85 -14.69
N ALA A 375 -16.58 12.78 -14.71
CA ALA A 375 -15.96 13.34 -13.51
C ALA A 375 -16.42 14.78 -13.32
N LEU A 376 -16.60 15.19 -12.05
CA LEU A 376 -17.03 16.54 -11.66
C LEU A 376 -16.25 16.98 -10.44
N GLU A 377 -15.55 18.11 -10.56
CA GLU A 377 -14.87 18.76 -9.46
C GLU A 377 -15.60 20.05 -9.09
N LEU A 378 -15.95 20.15 -7.81
CA LEU A 378 -16.60 21.32 -7.22
C LEU A 378 -15.64 22.04 -6.28
N THR A 379 -15.97 23.29 -5.94
CA THR A 379 -15.30 24.00 -4.83
C THR A 379 -15.38 23.20 -3.55
N GLY A 380 -14.45 23.45 -2.62
CA GLY A 380 -14.41 22.74 -1.35
C GLY A 380 -13.82 21.34 -1.46
N GLN A 381 -12.91 21.10 -2.46
CA GLN A 381 -12.26 19.82 -2.68
C GLN A 381 -13.26 18.66 -2.78
N THR A 382 -14.34 18.90 -3.54
CA THR A 382 -15.39 17.90 -3.75
C THR A 382 -15.24 17.30 -5.13
N PHE A 383 -15.02 15.99 -5.17
CA PHE A 383 -14.86 15.19 -6.38
C PHE A 383 -15.98 14.16 -6.47
N LEU A 384 -16.65 14.12 -7.60
CA LEU A 384 -17.74 13.19 -7.90
C LEU A 384 -17.41 12.46 -9.20
N THR A 385 -17.61 11.14 -9.23
CA THR A 385 -17.55 10.37 -10.47
C THR A 385 -18.77 9.48 -10.62
N ALA A 386 -19.17 9.26 -11.86
CA ALA A 386 -20.16 8.27 -12.23
C ALA A 386 -19.68 7.53 -13.46
N GLN A 387 -19.62 6.20 -13.39
CA GLN A 387 -19.07 5.34 -14.44
C GLN A 387 -19.97 4.14 -14.70
N ASN A 388 -19.92 3.60 -15.92
CA ASN A 388 -20.60 2.36 -16.27
C ASN A 388 -19.66 1.43 -17.03
N THR A 389 -19.20 0.39 -16.37
CA THR A 389 -18.29 -0.60 -16.94
C THR A 389 -19.06 -1.71 -17.66
N GLN A 390 -18.75 -1.93 -18.91
CA GLN A 390 -19.18 -3.09 -19.68
C GLN A 390 -17.97 -3.97 -19.91
N SER A 391 -18.03 -5.25 -19.51
CA SER A 391 -16.86 -6.11 -19.62
C SER A 391 -17.20 -7.54 -20.03
N ILE A 392 -16.22 -8.17 -20.67
CA ILE A 392 -16.13 -9.61 -20.86
C ILE A 392 -14.91 -10.05 -20.05
N GLU A 393 -15.07 -11.05 -19.22
CA GLU A 393 -14.01 -11.65 -18.40
C GLU A 393 -13.99 -13.14 -18.62
N VAL A 394 -12.81 -13.72 -18.88
CA VAL A 394 -12.62 -15.16 -18.97
C VAL A 394 -11.98 -15.66 -17.68
N TYR A 395 -12.67 -16.54 -16.98
CA TYR A 395 -12.17 -17.22 -15.79
C TYR A 395 -12.44 -18.72 -15.89
N GLN A 396 -11.41 -19.55 -15.69
CA GLN A 396 -11.46 -21.02 -15.85
C GLN A 396 -12.08 -21.45 -17.19
N ASN A 397 -11.72 -20.79 -18.30
CA ASN A 397 -12.25 -20.96 -19.65
C ASN A 397 -13.76 -20.67 -19.82
N ILE A 398 -14.39 -19.99 -18.89
CA ILE A 398 -15.77 -19.51 -18.97
C ILE A 398 -15.74 -18.01 -19.21
N ALA A 399 -16.44 -17.56 -20.26
CA ALA A 399 -16.58 -16.11 -20.56
C ALA A 399 -17.79 -15.53 -19.83
N PHE A 400 -17.57 -14.54 -18.98
CA PHE A 400 -18.60 -13.82 -18.25
C PHE A 400 -18.80 -12.43 -18.84
N ARG A 401 -20.04 -12.11 -19.21
CA ARG A 401 -20.41 -10.73 -19.56
C ARG A 401 -20.90 -10.03 -18.31
N LYS A 402 -20.26 -8.91 -18.00
CA LYS A 402 -20.55 -8.12 -16.81
C LYS A 402 -20.90 -6.69 -17.18
N HIS A 403 -21.65 -6.05 -16.31
CA HIS A 403 -21.86 -4.61 -16.29
C HIS A 403 -21.89 -4.14 -14.86
N LEU A 404 -21.20 -3.07 -14.58
CA LEU A 404 -21.15 -2.42 -13.26
C LEU A 404 -21.45 -0.94 -13.44
N THR A 405 -22.24 -0.39 -12.55
CA THR A 405 -22.42 1.07 -12.42
C THR A 405 -21.76 1.48 -11.11
N ASP A 406 -20.92 2.48 -11.18
CA ASP A 406 -20.12 2.97 -10.08
C ASP A 406 -20.38 4.46 -9.84
N PHE A 407 -20.45 4.84 -8.55
CA PHE A 407 -20.55 6.22 -8.10
C PHE A 407 -19.54 6.45 -6.99
N SER A 408 -18.75 7.50 -7.11
CA SER A 408 -17.87 7.91 -6.03
C SER A 408 -18.08 9.37 -5.62
N VAL A 409 -17.81 9.64 -4.36
CA VAL A 409 -17.76 10.98 -3.79
C VAL A 409 -16.61 11.07 -2.80
N ASN A 410 -15.80 12.10 -2.95
CA ASN A 410 -14.75 12.45 -2.00
C ASN A 410 -14.87 13.96 -1.73
N THR A 411 -15.08 14.33 -0.46
CA THR A 411 -15.27 15.73 -0.08
C THR A 411 -14.83 16.00 1.35
N ASP A 412 -14.14 17.09 1.57
CA ASP A 412 -13.98 17.72 2.88
C ASP A 412 -14.98 18.91 2.95
N ILE A 413 -16.25 18.62 3.29
CA ILE A 413 -17.34 19.61 3.37
C ILE A 413 -16.93 20.80 4.25
N SER A 414 -16.12 20.54 5.26
CA SER A 414 -15.57 21.55 6.16
C SER A 414 -14.32 21.02 6.87
N LYS A 415 -13.58 21.90 7.55
CA LYS A 415 -12.46 21.48 8.43
C LYS A 415 -12.86 20.44 9.49
N HIS A 416 -14.16 20.33 9.78
CA HIS A 416 -14.70 19.42 10.79
C HIS A 416 -15.22 18.12 10.23
N PHE A 417 -15.55 18.07 8.93
CA PHE A 417 -16.32 16.99 8.37
C PHE A 417 -15.85 16.59 6.97
N GLY A 418 -15.53 15.32 6.77
CA GLY A 418 -15.14 14.74 5.49
C GLY A 418 -15.90 13.45 5.20
N ILE A 419 -16.17 13.18 3.93
CA ILE A 419 -16.77 11.96 3.41
C ILE A 419 -15.93 11.45 2.25
N ALA A 420 -15.67 10.16 2.23
CA ALA A 420 -15.17 9.45 1.06
C ALA A 420 -16.03 8.19 0.89
N SER A 421 -16.66 8.03 -0.25
CA SER A 421 -17.58 6.93 -0.49
C SER A 421 -17.48 6.48 -1.94
N ASP A 422 -17.53 5.18 -2.11
CA ASP A 422 -17.60 4.49 -3.37
C ASP A 422 -18.68 3.43 -3.29
N PHE A 423 -19.51 3.31 -4.32
CA PHE A 423 -20.56 2.30 -4.37
C PHE A 423 -20.78 1.85 -5.80
N ASN A 424 -20.67 0.53 -6.02
CA ASN A 424 -20.96 -0.08 -7.31
C ASN A 424 -21.97 -1.22 -7.21
N PHE A 425 -22.71 -1.42 -8.28
CA PHE A 425 -23.65 -2.52 -8.41
C PHE A 425 -23.75 -3.02 -9.86
N GLY A 426 -24.07 -4.29 -10.01
CA GLY A 426 -24.22 -4.92 -11.33
C GLY A 426 -23.91 -6.40 -11.32
N ARG A 427 -23.30 -6.89 -12.39
CA ARG A 427 -22.92 -8.30 -12.53
C ARG A 427 -21.52 -8.54 -12.04
N VAL A 428 -21.36 -9.53 -11.11
CA VAL A 428 -20.10 -9.94 -10.52
C VAL A 428 -19.99 -11.48 -10.59
N VAL A 429 -18.77 -11.99 -10.69
CA VAL A 429 -18.51 -13.44 -10.75
C VAL A 429 -18.33 -13.97 -9.33
N ASN A 430 -18.94 -15.13 -9.05
CA ASN A 430 -18.57 -15.99 -7.93
C ASN A 430 -17.38 -16.85 -8.36
N TYR A 431 -16.16 -16.45 -7.93
CA TYR A 431 -14.91 -17.13 -8.28
C TYR A 431 -14.69 -18.42 -7.48
N TYR A 432 -15.33 -18.56 -6.32
CA TYR A 432 -15.20 -19.68 -5.39
C TYR A 432 -16.53 -20.39 -5.17
N PRO A 433 -17.10 -21.03 -6.19
CA PRO A 433 -18.38 -21.72 -6.04
C PRO A 433 -18.27 -22.92 -5.10
N ALA A 434 -19.39 -23.34 -4.53
CA ALA A 434 -19.46 -24.56 -3.72
C ALA A 434 -19.03 -25.79 -4.53
N ALA A 435 -18.57 -26.81 -3.83
CA ALA A 435 -18.10 -28.06 -4.44
C ALA A 435 -19.12 -28.64 -5.43
N GLY A 436 -18.65 -28.97 -6.64
CA GLY A 436 -19.49 -29.48 -7.74
C GLY A 436 -20.15 -28.42 -8.61
N LEU A 437 -20.01 -27.13 -8.28
CA LEU A 437 -20.43 -26.01 -9.13
C LEU A 437 -19.25 -25.42 -9.88
N GLN A 438 -19.52 -24.89 -11.07
CA GLN A 438 -18.55 -24.05 -11.79
C GLN A 438 -18.73 -22.58 -11.41
N PRO A 439 -17.72 -21.71 -11.62
CA PRO A 439 -17.88 -20.28 -11.48
C PRO A 439 -19.09 -19.76 -12.25
N PHE A 440 -19.83 -18.82 -11.67
CA PHE A 440 -21.03 -18.25 -12.27
C PHE A 440 -21.23 -16.80 -11.86
N SER A 441 -21.98 -16.03 -12.65
CA SER A 441 -22.25 -14.62 -12.36
C SER A 441 -23.50 -14.43 -11.51
N GLY A 442 -23.46 -13.46 -10.61
CA GLY A 442 -24.57 -13.02 -9.80
C GLY A 442 -24.78 -11.50 -9.87
N ASN A 443 -25.74 -10.98 -9.13
CA ASN A 443 -25.93 -9.55 -8.94
C ASN A 443 -25.13 -9.12 -7.70
N GLY A 444 -24.11 -8.28 -7.93
CA GLY A 444 -23.23 -7.76 -6.89
C GLY A 444 -23.57 -6.34 -6.48
N GLN A 445 -23.26 -6.03 -5.24
CA GLN A 445 -23.24 -4.69 -4.66
C GLN A 445 -21.99 -4.59 -3.79
N ASN A 446 -21.13 -3.65 -4.11
CA ASN A 446 -19.95 -3.38 -3.29
C ASN A 446 -19.93 -1.91 -2.91
N GLY A 447 -19.46 -1.61 -1.71
CA GLY A 447 -19.40 -0.23 -1.24
C GLY A 447 -18.29 -0.03 -0.21
N SER A 448 -17.73 1.17 -0.25
CA SER A 448 -16.83 1.72 0.74
C SER A 448 -17.36 3.07 1.19
N PHE A 449 -17.72 3.19 2.46
CA PHE A 449 -18.27 4.41 3.04
C PHE A 449 -17.40 4.86 4.19
N LYS A 450 -16.72 5.97 4.01
CA LYS A 450 -15.81 6.56 4.99
C LYS A 450 -16.30 7.94 5.39
N PHE A 451 -16.33 8.18 6.67
CA PHE A 451 -16.84 9.38 7.25
C PHE A 451 -15.91 9.85 8.38
N ILE A 452 -15.53 11.11 8.34
CA ILE A 452 -14.49 11.66 9.21
C ILE A 452 -15.05 12.87 9.96
N VAL A 453 -14.91 12.88 11.29
CA VAL A 453 -15.29 13.99 12.17
C VAL A 453 -14.07 14.51 12.92
N ARG A 454 -13.86 15.82 12.86
CA ARG A 454 -12.76 16.54 13.52
C ARG A 454 -13.34 17.71 14.35
N PRO A 455 -13.96 17.44 15.52
CA PRO A 455 -14.57 18.51 16.33
C PRO A 455 -13.54 19.51 16.84
N SER A 456 -12.30 19.09 16.98
CA SER A 456 -11.17 19.92 17.38
C SER A 456 -9.90 19.45 16.69
N SER A 457 -8.84 20.26 16.76
CA SER A 457 -7.51 19.87 16.24
C SER A 457 -6.87 18.67 16.98
N ARG A 458 -7.44 18.29 18.14
CA ARG A 458 -6.92 17.20 18.98
C ARG A 458 -7.70 15.89 18.84
N PHE A 459 -8.91 15.94 18.30
CA PHE A 459 -9.79 14.78 18.20
C PHE A 459 -10.16 14.50 16.76
N ARG A 460 -9.97 13.26 16.33
CA ARG A 460 -10.43 12.73 15.05
C ARG A 460 -11.15 11.41 15.29
N PHE A 461 -12.36 11.33 14.79
CA PHE A 461 -13.13 10.11 14.67
C PHE A 461 -13.29 9.77 13.19
N GLU A 462 -13.08 8.50 12.87
CA GLU A 462 -13.22 7.97 11.51
C GLU A 462 -14.02 6.69 11.57
N GLN A 463 -15.09 6.62 10.77
CA GLN A 463 -15.90 5.44 10.60
C GLN A 463 -15.77 4.96 9.17
N THR A 464 -15.39 3.70 8.99
CA THR A 464 -15.34 3.04 7.68
C THR A 464 -16.31 1.86 7.70
N TYR A 465 -17.10 1.73 6.65
CA TYR A 465 -17.95 0.58 6.40
C TYR A 465 -17.68 0.05 5.00
N LEU A 466 -17.28 -1.22 4.89
CA LEU A 466 -17.11 -1.91 3.63
C LEU A 466 -18.20 -2.96 3.48
N LEU A 467 -18.76 -3.04 2.29
CA LEU A 467 -19.79 -4.01 1.91
C LEU A 467 -19.36 -4.74 0.65
N SER A 468 -19.48 -6.07 0.65
CA SER A 468 -19.53 -6.87 -0.58
C SER A 468 -20.68 -7.85 -0.46
N HIS A 469 -21.64 -7.75 -1.35
CA HIS A 469 -22.83 -8.57 -1.36
C HIS A 469 -23.07 -9.16 -2.75
N LEU A 470 -23.31 -10.47 -2.82
CA LEU A 470 -23.57 -11.18 -4.06
C LEU A 470 -24.84 -12.03 -3.91
N THR A 471 -25.73 -11.91 -4.89
CA THR A 471 -26.96 -12.70 -5.00
C THR A 471 -27.05 -13.44 -6.31
N SER A 472 -27.78 -14.54 -6.33
CA SER A 472 -28.09 -15.28 -7.57
C SER A 472 -28.85 -14.38 -8.54
N ALA A 473 -28.38 -14.34 -9.77
CA ALA A 473 -29.03 -13.60 -10.85
C ALA A 473 -30.39 -14.19 -11.28
N VAL A 474 -30.64 -15.45 -10.94
CA VAL A 474 -31.85 -16.17 -11.37
C VAL A 474 -33.02 -15.95 -10.41
N ASN A 475 -32.76 -16.04 -9.12
CA ASN A 475 -33.82 -16.04 -8.09
C ASN A 475 -33.55 -15.11 -6.91
N GLY A 476 -32.47 -14.31 -6.95
CA GLY A 476 -32.11 -13.38 -5.89
C GLY A 476 -31.62 -14.03 -4.58
N THR A 477 -31.42 -15.34 -4.55
CA THR A 477 -30.90 -16.03 -3.34
C THR A 477 -29.53 -15.48 -2.98
N PRO A 478 -29.28 -15.09 -1.71
CA PRO A 478 -27.95 -14.64 -1.27
C PRO A 478 -26.89 -15.74 -1.49
N ILE A 479 -25.78 -15.36 -2.09
CA ILE A 479 -24.59 -16.22 -2.26
C ILE A 479 -23.65 -15.97 -1.10
N PHE A 480 -23.30 -14.71 -0.86
CA PHE A 480 -22.58 -14.28 0.35
C PHE A 480 -22.82 -12.78 0.62
N SER A 481 -22.51 -12.39 1.85
CA SER A 481 -22.31 -10.99 2.24
C SER A 481 -21.05 -10.89 3.09
N ASN A 482 -20.25 -9.86 2.84
CA ASN A 482 -19.15 -9.46 3.72
C ASN A 482 -19.38 -8.02 4.18
N HIS A 483 -19.30 -7.81 5.47
CA HIS A 483 -19.50 -6.53 6.12
C HIS A 483 -18.30 -6.25 7.01
N ILE A 484 -17.56 -5.17 6.75
CA ILE A 484 -16.49 -4.72 7.64
C ILE A 484 -16.87 -3.34 8.17
N LEU A 485 -16.99 -3.23 9.48
CA LEU A 485 -17.28 -1.96 10.17
C LEU A 485 -16.10 -1.61 11.06
N ARG A 486 -15.40 -0.52 10.77
CA ARG A 486 -14.24 -0.07 11.51
C ARG A 486 -14.43 1.34 12.03
N SER A 487 -14.27 1.50 13.34
CA SER A 487 -14.28 2.78 14.06
C SER A 487 -12.88 3.10 14.55
N THR A 488 -12.35 4.25 14.19
CA THR A 488 -11.03 4.73 14.65
C THR A 488 -11.19 6.04 15.39
N VAL A 489 -10.72 6.07 16.63
CA VAL A 489 -10.61 7.28 17.45
C VAL A 489 -9.15 7.62 17.61
N ARG A 490 -8.77 8.88 17.32
CA ARG A 490 -7.44 9.42 17.62
C ARG A 490 -7.60 10.65 18.48
N TYR A 491 -6.88 10.69 19.60
CA TYR A 491 -6.87 11.83 20.52
C TYR A 491 -5.43 12.26 20.83
N GLN A 492 -5.14 13.53 20.60
CA GLN A 492 -3.84 14.15 20.86
C GLN A 492 -3.90 14.92 22.18
N PHE A 493 -3.35 14.37 23.24
CA PHE A 493 -3.31 15.03 24.56
C PHE A 493 -2.34 16.22 24.57
N THR A 494 -1.12 15.97 24.08
CA THR A 494 -0.05 16.97 23.90
C THR A 494 0.61 16.78 22.53
N LYS A 495 1.60 17.60 22.18
CA LYS A 495 2.40 17.39 20.96
C LYS A 495 3.10 16.02 20.94
N GLN A 496 3.41 15.47 22.10
CA GLN A 496 4.16 14.23 22.27
C GLN A 496 3.28 13.02 22.58
N PHE A 497 2.13 13.22 23.23
CA PHE A 497 1.33 12.13 23.76
C PHE A 497 -0.01 11.99 23.03
N SER A 498 -0.27 10.82 22.49
CA SER A 498 -1.48 10.48 21.75
C SER A 498 -2.03 9.11 22.11
N LEU A 499 -3.33 8.93 21.85
CA LEU A 499 -4.08 7.70 21.98
C LEU A 499 -4.77 7.38 20.66
N ARG A 500 -4.65 6.15 20.21
CA ARG A 500 -5.46 5.57 19.12
C ARG A 500 -6.25 4.39 19.63
N ILE A 501 -7.54 4.35 19.31
CA ILE A 501 -8.44 3.22 19.57
C ILE A 501 -9.05 2.82 18.24
N ILE A 502 -9.01 1.54 17.92
CA ILE A 502 -9.66 0.94 16.77
C ILE A 502 -10.56 -0.18 17.26
N GLY A 503 -11.80 -0.18 16.80
CA GLY A 503 -12.70 -1.31 16.90
C GLY A 503 -13.13 -1.72 15.50
N GLU A 504 -12.95 -3.00 15.15
CA GLU A 504 -13.32 -3.53 13.84
C GLU A 504 -14.18 -4.77 14.00
N TYR A 505 -15.25 -4.83 13.24
CA TYR A 505 -16.10 -5.99 13.10
C TYR A 505 -16.13 -6.42 11.64
N ASP A 506 -15.67 -7.63 11.35
CA ASP A 506 -15.70 -8.27 10.04
C ASP A 506 -16.62 -9.50 10.08
N ALA A 507 -17.60 -9.54 9.18
CA ALA A 507 -18.56 -10.63 9.09
C ALA A 507 -18.69 -11.16 7.67
N VAL A 508 -18.29 -12.41 7.46
CA VAL A 508 -18.48 -13.17 6.22
C VAL A 508 -19.66 -14.12 6.43
N LEU A 509 -20.73 -13.90 5.67
CA LEU A 509 -22.00 -14.63 5.75
C LEU A 509 -22.26 -15.37 4.44
N PRO A 510 -21.70 -16.58 4.24
CA PRO A 510 -21.85 -17.35 3.02
C PRO A 510 -23.12 -18.19 3.03
N ASN A 511 -23.58 -18.53 1.82
CA ASN A 511 -24.48 -19.66 1.57
C ASN A 511 -23.66 -20.89 1.15
N PRO A 512 -23.44 -21.88 2.03
CA PRO A 512 -22.54 -23.00 1.75
C PRO A 512 -22.93 -23.87 0.54
N SER A 513 -24.20 -23.78 0.10
CA SER A 513 -24.67 -24.50 -1.09
C SER A 513 -24.26 -23.81 -2.41
N LEU A 514 -23.80 -22.56 -2.36
CA LEU A 514 -23.49 -21.74 -3.56
C LEU A 514 -22.05 -21.27 -3.60
N VAL A 515 -21.40 -21.11 -2.44
CA VAL A 515 -20.04 -20.56 -2.34
C VAL A 515 -19.18 -21.33 -1.32
N ASN A 516 -17.92 -21.52 -1.65
CA ASN A 516 -16.93 -22.14 -0.79
C ASN A 516 -16.22 -21.06 0.07
N LEU A 517 -16.93 -20.48 1.00
CA LEU A 517 -16.43 -19.54 2.00
C LEU A 517 -16.81 -20.02 3.39
N THR A 518 -15.98 -19.69 4.37
CA THR A 518 -16.26 -20.02 5.77
C THR A 518 -17.10 -18.92 6.42
N ASN A 519 -18.14 -19.30 7.17
CA ASN A 519 -18.87 -18.35 8.00
C ASN A 519 -17.94 -17.86 9.11
N SER A 520 -17.62 -16.59 9.10
CA SER A 520 -16.69 -15.97 10.04
C SER A 520 -17.24 -14.64 10.52
N LYS A 521 -17.21 -14.41 11.83
CA LYS A 521 -17.45 -13.11 12.43
C LYS A 521 -16.33 -12.83 13.40
N ILE A 522 -15.60 -11.77 13.15
CA ILE A 522 -14.41 -11.40 13.90
C ILE A 522 -14.62 -9.99 14.45
N PHE A 523 -14.37 -9.84 15.74
CA PHE A 523 -14.27 -8.53 16.38
C PHE A 523 -12.85 -8.32 16.86
N THR A 524 -12.20 -7.27 16.37
CA THR A 524 -10.84 -6.88 16.78
C THR A 524 -10.88 -5.54 17.48
N SER A 525 -10.23 -5.43 18.63
CA SER A 525 -9.97 -4.14 19.27
C SER A 525 -8.47 -3.89 19.38
N ASN A 526 -8.07 -2.64 19.12
CA ASN A 526 -6.69 -2.21 19.23
C ASN A 526 -6.63 -0.86 19.96
N VAL A 527 -5.79 -0.78 20.98
CA VAL A 527 -5.54 0.43 21.75
C VAL A 527 -4.04 0.68 21.76
N LEU A 528 -3.63 1.87 21.32
CA LEU A 528 -2.22 2.27 21.26
C LEU A 528 -2.02 3.62 21.93
N PHE A 529 -1.18 3.65 22.95
CA PHE A 529 -0.61 4.84 23.53
C PHE A 529 0.76 5.11 22.91
N THR A 530 0.97 6.33 22.44
CA THR A 530 2.24 6.77 21.85
C THR A 530 2.75 7.99 22.59
N TYR A 531 3.96 7.91 23.10
CA TYR A 531 4.69 9.06 23.62
C TYR A 531 5.94 9.27 22.77
N LEU A 532 5.87 10.24 21.84
CA LEU A 532 6.92 10.58 20.89
C LEU A 532 7.63 11.84 21.33
N LEU A 533 8.84 11.70 21.85
CA LEU A 533 9.64 12.84 22.31
C LEU A 533 10.34 13.54 21.14
N SER A 534 10.92 12.74 20.25
CA SER A 534 11.55 13.17 19.00
C SER A 534 11.55 12.00 18.02
N PRO A 535 11.78 12.19 16.70
CA PRO A 535 11.94 11.07 15.76
C PRO A 535 12.98 10.07 16.26
N GLY A 536 12.60 8.80 16.36
CA GLY A 536 13.43 7.72 16.89
C GLY A 536 13.47 7.59 18.43
N THR A 537 12.95 8.60 19.19
CA THR A 537 12.85 8.52 20.67
C THR A 537 11.38 8.48 21.06
N ALA A 538 10.88 7.27 21.35
CA ALA A 538 9.48 7.03 21.59
C ALA A 538 9.23 5.89 22.58
N LEU A 539 8.05 5.93 23.21
CA LEU A 539 7.48 4.84 23.98
C LEU A 539 6.10 4.51 23.38
N TYR A 540 5.90 3.24 23.08
CA TYR A 540 4.63 2.71 22.62
C TYR A 540 4.15 1.66 23.61
N ALA A 541 2.87 1.73 24.00
CA ALA A 541 2.21 0.70 24.78
C ALA A 541 0.90 0.33 24.08
N GLY A 542 0.78 -0.93 23.70
CA GLY A 542 -0.34 -1.41 22.91
C GLY A 542 -1.05 -2.60 23.53
N TYR A 543 -2.34 -2.67 23.24
CA TYR A 543 -3.20 -3.80 23.52
C TYR A 543 -4.03 -4.13 22.30
N THR A 544 -4.05 -5.41 21.90
CA THR A 544 -4.92 -5.91 20.84
C THR A 544 -5.63 -7.16 21.35
N ASP A 545 -6.93 -7.30 21.05
CA ASP A 545 -7.64 -8.56 21.19
C ASP A 545 -8.48 -8.84 19.96
N GLN A 546 -8.64 -10.13 19.66
CA GLN A 546 -9.47 -10.64 18.58
C GLN A 546 -10.42 -11.69 19.16
N ARG A 547 -11.69 -11.58 18.78
CA ARG A 547 -12.72 -12.52 19.14
C ARG A 547 -13.41 -13.05 17.90
N GLN A 548 -13.70 -14.35 17.90
CA GLN A 548 -14.36 -15.01 16.77
C GLN A 548 -15.64 -15.71 17.20
N ASN A 549 -16.51 -15.97 16.24
CA ASN A 549 -17.77 -16.70 16.42
C ASN A 549 -17.54 -18.22 16.55
N LEU A 550 -16.72 -18.60 17.50
CA LEU A 550 -16.35 -19.98 17.82
C LEU A 550 -16.86 -20.37 19.22
N ALA A 551 -17.19 -21.62 19.42
CA ALA A 551 -17.41 -22.21 20.74
C ALA A 551 -16.50 -23.41 20.93
N LEU A 552 -15.84 -23.47 22.07
CA LEU A 552 -15.07 -24.64 22.49
C LEU A 552 -16.04 -25.67 23.08
N LEU A 553 -16.31 -26.70 22.31
CA LEU A 553 -17.14 -27.83 22.78
C LEU A 553 -16.28 -28.79 23.60
N GLN A 554 -16.62 -28.95 24.88
CA GLN A 554 -16.01 -29.99 25.70
C GLN A 554 -16.44 -31.36 25.17
N ALA A 555 -15.51 -32.30 25.17
CA ALA A 555 -15.82 -33.68 24.79
C ALA A 555 -16.90 -34.27 25.69
N MET A 556 -18.03 -34.65 25.11
CA MET A 556 -19.11 -35.32 25.86
C MET A 556 -18.75 -36.75 26.26
N THR A 557 -17.67 -37.30 25.68
CA THR A 557 -17.19 -38.66 25.96
C THR A 557 -15.77 -38.60 26.50
N GLN A 558 -15.53 -39.30 27.61
CA GLN A 558 -14.20 -39.36 28.23
C GLN A 558 -13.16 -39.91 27.24
N GLY A 559 -12.13 -39.10 26.94
CA GLY A 559 -11.06 -39.47 26.00
C GLY A 559 -11.18 -38.86 24.61
N MET A 560 -12.23 -38.11 24.27
CA MET A 560 -12.28 -37.31 23.06
C MET A 560 -11.66 -35.92 23.30
N PRO A 561 -10.88 -35.39 22.36
CA PRO A 561 -10.37 -34.02 22.45
C PRO A 561 -11.50 -32.99 22.34
N PRO A 562 -11.36 -31.80 22.93
CA PRO A 562 -12.28 -30.70 22.69
C PRO A 562 -12.31 -30.34 21.21
N SER A 563 -13.41 -29.82 20.70
CA SER A 563 -13.60 -29.40 19.31
C SER A 563 -14.14 -27.99 19.25
N LEU A 564 -13.99 -27.32 18.10
CA LEU A 564 -14.55 -26.00 17.83
C LEU A 564 -15.84 -26.13 17.01
N ALA A 565 -16.84 -25.36 17.37
CA ALA A 565 -18.04 -25.17 16.56
C ALA A 565 -18.22 -23.70 16.22
N ILE A 566 -18.75 -23.43 15.03
CA ILE A 566 -19.13 -22.09 14.61
C ILE A 566 -20.44 -21.72 15.32
N ILE A 567 -20.43 -20.59 15.99
CA ILE A 567 -21.61 -19.99 16.66
C ILE A 567 -21.96 -18.64 16.02
N ASN A 568 -23.00 -18.00 16.52
CA ASN A 568 -23.48 -16.76 15.90
C ASN A 568 -22.69 -15.51 16.34
N ASP A 569 -22.23 -15.48 17.57
CA ASP A 569 -21.63 -14.29 18.17
C ASP A 569 -20.11 -14.43 18.30
N PRO A 570 -19.32 -13.39 17.99
CA PRO A 570 -17.86 -13.40 18.16
C PRO A 570 -17.48 -13.22 19.64
N SER A 571 -17.75 -14.26 20.44
CA SER A 571 -17.55 -14.22 21.90
C SER A 571 -16.25 -14.88 22.36
N THR A 572 -15.69 -15.80 21.58
CA THR A 572 -14.48 -16.52 21.97
C THR A 572 -13.23 -15.72 21.62
N LEU A 573 -12.44 -15.41 22.65
CA LEU A 573 -11.14 -14.77 22.48
C LEU A 573 -10.20 -15.73 21.75
N THR A 574 -9.75 -15.35 20.57
CA THR A 574 -8.84 -16.16 19.73
C THR A 574 -7.41 -15.64 19.72
N ASP A 575 -7.24 -14.35 19.98
CA ASP A 575 -5.94 -13.72 20.11
C ASP A 575 -6.00 -12.56 21.10
N ARG A 576 -4.93 -12.37 21.88
CA ARG A 576 -4.74 -11.25 22.77
C ARG A 576 -3.25 -10.94 22.87
N GLN A 577 -2.91 -9.68 22.72
CA GLN A 577 -1.54 -9.21 22.74
C GLN A 577 -1.42 -7.95 23.58
N ILE A 578 -0.40 -7.90 24.43
CA ILE A 578 0.02 -6.68 25.12
C ILE A 578 1.49 -6.47 24.81
N PHE A 579 1.85 -5.28 24.40
CA PHE A 579 3.24 -4.98 24.11
C PHE A 579 3.68 -3.62 24.66
N LEU A 580 4.99 -3.52 24.86
CA LEU A 580 5.68 -2.28 25.23
C LEU A 580 6.94 -2.18 24.37
N LYS A 581 7.11 -1.05 23.68
CA LYS A 581 8.30 -0.74 22.88
C LYS A 581 8.90 0.58 23.35
N ILE A 582 10.20 0.59 23.58
CA ILE A 582 10.96 1.78 23.95
C ILE A 582 12.11 1.92 22.95
N SER A 583 12.25 3.09 22.35
CA SER A 583 13.37 3.43 21.48
C SER A 583 13.99 4.75 21.91
N TYR A 584 15.29 4.91 21.67
CA TYR A 584 16.01 6.13 21.96
C TYR A 584 17.05 6.43 20.87
N ALA A 585 16.93 7.58 20.24
CA ALA A 585 17.86 8.00 19.19
C ALA A 585 19.03 8.79 19.75
N PHE A 586 20.23 8.26 19.56
CA PHE A 586 21.50 8.96 19.81
C PHE A 586 21.97 9.62 18.51
N HIS A 587 22.24 10.90 18.55
CA HIS A 587 22.76 11.67 17.42
C HIS A 587 24.21 12.09 17.70
N ARG A 588 25.11 11.84 16.76
CA ARG A 588 26.51 12.24 16.83
C ARG A 588 26.96 13.02 15.61
#